data_d762b0712ad22e76e3ffaf68dc9fa5c8
#
_entry.id   d762b0712ad22e76e3ffaf68dc9fa5c8
#
_cell.length_a   1.000
_cell.length_b   1.000
_cell.length_c   1.000
_cell.angle_alpha   90.00
_cell.angle_beta   90.00
_cell.angle_gamma   90.00
#
_symmetry.space_group_name_H-M   'P 1'
#
loop_
_entity.id
_entity.type
_entity.pdbx_description
1 polymer ?
#
loop_
_entity_poly.entity_id
_entity_poly.type
_entity_poly.pdbx_seq_one_letter_code
_entity_poly.pdbx_strand_id
1 'polypeptide(L)'
;MIGSGIFTVIGTAIAGQQLTVSSIVNAPLLEYLIHRSPTFGRPGAGPAIALSFLLVAIVCGFAALCYAELASMIPIAGSAYTYTYATLGELVAWIIGWDLILEYAVSNMAVSVGFAAHIVDFLDWFGIHPSLQWITPAYLPAGMTDFKGNVLYDPGWHFGFNWPAFLIVMLLTMVLVRGIRESAETNNVMVVVKLAAILIFVSFAARYIQSGNWVPFMPNGWPGVLTGGSIIFFTYIGFDAVSTAAEEARNPRRDLPIGIIASLVICTVLYVGVAVVLTGLVPWQTLTNDAAPVVNTLKRLNLTWVRLAVLIGALVGMISSLLVFQLGQARVWFAMSRDGLLPKIFSRVHPRFRTPDFSTWVAGFLVGIPAGLFDIGTLAELSNIGTLFAFALVAAGVLILRYREPERKRAFRAPGGLLAPIVTILTCLLLMAGLPIMNWIRFFVWLGIGLVIYFVYSRKRSTLRLETQRER
;
A
#
# COMPACT_ATOMS: atom_id res chain seq x y z
N MET A 1 0.27 6.94 -4.55
CA MET A 1 0.98 7.22 -3.30
C MET A 1 0.12 7.96 -2.27
N ILE A 2 -0.36 9.19 -2.47
CA ILE A 2 -1.21 9.87 -1.47
C ILE A 2 -2.61 9.23 -1.48
N GLY A 3 -2.82 8.32 -0.55
CA GLY A 3 -4.06 7.56 -0.36
C GLY A 3 -4.43 7.49 1.12
N SER A 4 -4.92 6.35 1.60
CA SER A 4 -5.31 6.17 3.00
C SER A 4 -4.13 6.21 3.98
N GLY A 5 -2.95 5.74 3.58
CA GLY A 5 -1.84 5.49 4.51
C GLY A 5 -1.51 6.67 5.43
N ILE A 6 -1.33 7.88 4.86
CA ILE A 6 -1.00 9.07 5.65
C ILE A 6 -2.16 9.55 6.54
N PHE A 7 -3.40 9.21 6.20
CA PHE A 7 -4.57 9.62 6.97
C PHE A 7 -5.03 8.58 8.00
N THR A 8 -4.60 7.31 7.86
CA THR A 8 -5.10 6.19 8.68
C THR A 8 -3.98 5.49 9.46
N VAL A 9 -2.95 4.98 8.77
CA VAL A 9 -1.94 4.09 9.37
C VAL A 9 -0.91 4.84 10.22
N ILE A 10 -0.77 6.16 9.99
CA ILE A 10 0.21 7.01 10.70
C ILE A 10 0.00 7.00 12.23
N GLY A 11 -1.25 6.93 12.71
CA GLY A 11 -1.54 6.86 14.15
C GLY A 11 -0.93 5.63 14.80
N THR A 12 -1.13 4.46 14.21
CA THR A 12 -0.55 3.19 14.69
C THR A 12 0.97 3.21 14.62
N ALA A 13 1.56 3.81 13.60
CA ALA A 13 3.01 3.91 13.50
C ALA A 13 3.64 4.84 14.54
N ILE A 14 2.93 5.90 14.92
CA ILE A 14 3.35 6.85 15.97
C ILE A 14 3.19 6.23 17.36
N ALA A 15 2.00 5.75 17.68
CA ALA A 15 1.66 5.30 19.03
C ALA A 15 2.09 3.85 19.32
N GLY A 16 2.30 3.06 18.29
CA GLY A 16 2.48 1.62 18.42
C GLY A 16 1.15 0.88 18.59
N GLN A 17 1.25 -0.42 18.75
CA GLN A 17 0.11 -1.30 18.98
C GLN A 17 0.37 -2.16 20.19
N GLN A 18 -0.46 -2.01 21.20
CA GLN A 18 -0.50 -2.94 22.32
C GLN A 18 -1.39 -4.11 21.94
N LEU A 19 -0.82 -5.31 21.91
CA LEU A 19 -1.57 -6.52 21.62
C LEU A 19 -2.01 -7.15 22.94
N THR A 20 -3.30 -7.36 23.09
CA THR A 20 -3.91 -7.99 24.28
C THR A 20 -3.59 -9.48 24.40
N VAL A 21 -3.19 -10.12 23.30
CA VAL A 21 -2.77 -11.52 23.27
C VAL A 21 -1.26 -11.57 23.04
N SER A 22 -0.53 -11.99 24.06
CA SER A 22 0.91 -12.23 24.03
C SER A 22 1.23 -13.48 23.21
N SER A 23 1.32 -13.31 21.88
CA SER A 23 1.71 -14.39 20.97
C SER A 23 3.03 -14.02 20.30
N ILE A 24 4.00 -14.94 20.37
CA ILE A 24 5.31 -14.81 19.71
C ILE A 24 5.15 -14.47 18.21
N VAL A 25 4.10 -14.95 17.56
CA VAL A 25 3.85 -14.71 16.13
C VAL A 25 3.48 -13.26 15.80
N ASN A 26 3.12 -12.46 16.79
CA ASN A 26 2.78 -11.04 16.65
C ASN A 26 3.96 -10.10 16.90
N ALA A 27 5.11 -10.63 17.33
CA ALA A 27 6.33 -9.85 17.49
C ALA A 27 7.05 -9.65 16.15
N PRO A 28 7.73 -8.50 15.94
CA PRO A 28 8.61 -8.30 14.81
C PRO A 28 9.69 -9.38 14.72
N LEU A 29 9.93 -9.91 13.53
CA LEU A 29 10.96 -10.95 13.33
C LEU A 29 12.34 -10.48 13.79
N LEU A 30 12.67 -9.20 13.55
CA LEU A 30 13.95 -8.60 13.95
C LEU A 30 14.13 -8.62 15.48
N GLU A 31 13.08 -8.31 16.24
CA GLU A 31 13.13 -8.32 17.71
C GLU A 31 13.39 -9.72 18.26
N TYR A 32 12.72 -10.72 17.67
CA TYR A 32 12.95 -12.12 18.01
C TYR A 32 14.40 -12.59 17.72
N LEU A 33 14.97 -12.15 16.61
CA LEU A 33 16.34 -12.50 16.22
C LEU A 33 17.41 -11.86 17.13
N ILE A 34 17.16 -10.63 17.60
CA ILE A 34 18.13 -9.87 18.42
C ILE A 34 18.00 -10.21 19.89
N HIS A 35 16.81 -10.21 20.44
CA HIS A 35 16.58 -10.26 21.89
C HIS A 35 16.18 -11.64 22.43
N ARG A 36 15.82 -12.60 21.57
CA ARG A 36 15.32 -13.94 21.93
C ARG A 36 14.12 -13.97 22.91
N SER A 37 13.70 -12.82 23.40
CA SER A 37 12.57 -12.62 24.30
C SER A 37 11.80 -11.41 23.79
N PRO A 38 10.85 -11.60 22.87
CA PRO A 38 10.10 -10.49 22.29
C PRO A 38 9.29 -9.78 23.35
N THR A 39 9.38 -8.46 23.40
CA THR A 39 8.46 -7.64 24.18
C THR A 39 7.09 -7.68 23.49
N PHE A 40 6.05 -7.97 24.28
CA PHE A 40 4.69 -8.09 23.75
C PHE A 40 4.16 -6.71 23.33
N GLY A 41 4.09 -6.49 22.05
CA GLY A 41 3.60 -5.24 21.47
C GLY A 41 4.55 -4.70 20.40
N ARG A 42 4.06 -3.71 19.68
CA ARG A 42 4.85 -2.98 18.67
C ARG A 42 5.18 -1.63 19.21
N PRO A 43 6.45 -1.34 19.49
CA PRO A 43 6.83 -0.01 19.92
C PRO A 43 6.56 0.98 18.79
N GLY A 44 5.79 2.04 19.08
CA GLY A 44 5.60 3.14 18.13
C GLY A 44 6.83 4.02 18.05
N ALA A 45 6.97 4.74 16.94
CA ALA A 45 8.09 5.67 16.74
C ALA A 45 7.99 6.92 17.62
N GLY A 46 6.80 7.24 18.13
CA GLY A 46 6.56 8.52 18.79
C GLY A 46 6.80 9.70 17.84
N PRO A 47 7.31 10.84 18.36
CA PRO A 47 7.68 11.98 17.51
C PRO A 47 8.75 11.67 16.46
N ALA A 48 9.58 10.64 16.68
CA ALA A 48 10.59 10.20 15.74
C ALA A 48 10.02 9.52 14.46
N ILE A 49 8.69 9.47 14.31
CA ILE A 49 8.05 8.98 13.06
C ILE A 49 8.52 9.74 11.82
N ALA A 50 8.93 11.00 11.97
CA ALA A 50 9.56 11.75 10.88
C ALA A 50 10.84 11.08 10.36
N LEU A 51 11.65 10.50 11.26
CA LEU A 51 12.84 9.69 10.89
C LEU A 51 12.43 8.39 10.20
N SER A 52 11.34 7.77 10.63
CA SER A 52 10.78 6.58 9.98
C SER A 52 10.38 6.90 8.53
N PHE A 53 9.72 8.03 8.26
CA PHE A 53 9.39 8.47 6.91
C PHE A 53 10.64 8.71 6.06
N LEU A 54 11.68 9.35 6.60
CA LEU A 54 12.94 9.54 5.88
C LEU A 54 13.65 8.22 5.58
N LEU A 55 13.68 7.29 6.54
CA LEU A 55 14.25 5.96 6.34
C LEU A 55 13.53 5.21 5.21
N VAL A 56 12.20 5.17 5.26
CA VAL A 56 11.38 4.52 4.21
C VAL A 56 11.53 5.23 2.88
N ALA A 57 11.64 6.57 2.87
CA ALA A 57 11.91 7.32 1.64
C ALA A 57 13.23 6.94 0.98
N ILE A 58 14.28 6.67 1.77
CA ILE A 58 15.57 6.19 1.26
C ILE A 58 15.40 4.80 0.64
N VAL A 59 14.74 3.87 1.34
CA VAL A 59 14.47 2.52 0.83
C VAL A 59 13.69 2.57 -0.47
N CYS A 60 12.56 3.29 -0.47
CA CYS A 60 11.72 3.48 -1.66
C CYS A 60 12.46 4.25 -2.77
N GLY A 61 13.38 5.16 -2.43
CA GLY A 61 14.21 5.89 -3.39
C GLY A 61 15.09 4.96 -4.20
N PHE A 62 15.81 4.06 -3.54
CA PHE A 62 16.63 3.06 -4.22
C PHE A 62 15.78 2.08 -5.04
N ALA A 63 14.63 1.65 -4.52
CA ALA A 63 13.68 0.82 -5.25
C ALA A 63 13.14 1.55 -6.50
N ALA A 64 12.73 2.80 -6.34
CA ALA A 64 12.23 3.65 -7.43
C ALA A 64 13.26 3.84 -8.56
N LEU A 65 14.55 3.96 -8.22
CA LEU A 65 15.62 4.00 -9.22
C LEU A 65 15.72 2.70 -10.02
N CYS A 66 15.56 1.53 -9.37
CA CYS A 66 15.53 0.23 -10.05
C CYS A 66 14.31 0.10 -10.95
N TYR A 67 13.12 0.48 -10.47
CA TYR A 67 11.90 0.53 -11.27
C TYR A 67 12.02 1.46 -12.47
N ALA A 68 12.56 2.66 -12.27
CA ALA A 68 12.77 3.65 -13.33
C ALA A 68 13.70 3.12 -14.44
N GLU A 69 14.75 2.37 -14.08
CA GLU A 69 15.64 1.74 -15.07
C GLU A 69 14.89 0.71 -15.90
N LEU A 70 14.14 -0.21 -15.27
CA LEU A 70 13.37 -1.24 -16.00
C LEU A 70 12.25 -0.63 -16.83
N ALA A 71 11.50 0.34 -16.27
CA ALA A 71 10.44 1.04 -16.98
C ALA A 71 10.95 1.78 -18.23
N SER A 72 12.17 2.32 -18.18
CA SER A 72 12.80 2.99 -19.34
C SER A 72 13.20 2.02 -20.46
N MET A 73 13.46 0.75 -20.12
CA MET A 73 13.87 -0.29 -21.08
C MET A 73 12.69 -1.08 -21.64
N ILE A 74 11.66 -1.31 -20.83
CA ILE A 74 10.52 -2.17 -21.15
C ILE A 74 9.23 -1.37 -20.89
N PRO A 75 8.86 -0.43 -21.77
CA PRO A 75 7.70 0.45 -21.56
C PRO A 75 6.39 -0.27 -21.92
N ILE A 76 6.09 -1.37 -21.25
CA ILE A 76 4.89 -2.19 -21.42
C ILE A 76 4.12 -2.20 -20.11
N ALA A 77 2.80 -2.11 -20.18
CA ALA A 77 1.92 -2.21 -19.01
C ALA A 77 2.02 -3.61 -18.37
N GLY A 78 1.94 -3.66 -17.03
CA GLY A 78 2.01 -4.92 -16.26
C GLY A 78 2.96 -4.87 -15.09
N SER A 79 3.55 -3.68 -14.79
CA SER A 79 4.42 -3.45 -13.64
C SER A 79 5.60 -4.44 -13.54
N ALA A 80 6.00 -4.77 -12.33
CA ALA A 80 7.09 -5.71 -12.03
C ALA A 80 6.93 -7.07 -12.71
N TYR A 81 5.70 -7.56 -12.93
CA TYR A 81 5.43 -8.82 -13.62
C TYR A 81 6.06 -8.83 -15.02
N THR A 82 5.74 -7.84 -15.84
CA THR A 82 6.25 -7.77 -17.23
C THR A 82 7.75 -7.60 -17.29
N TYR A 83 8.31 -6.79 -16.39
CA TYR A 83 9.77 -6.61 -16.31
C TYR A 83 10.48 -7.92 -15.98
N THR A 84 9.94 -8.66 -15.03
CA THR A 84 10.52 -9.92 -14.57
C THR A 84 10.35 -11.02 -15.60
N TYR A 85 9.22 -11.06 -16.31
CA TYR A 85 8.97 -12.02 -17.40
C TYR A 85 10.04 -11.88 -18.49
N ALA A 86 10.37 -10.64 -18.86
CA ALA A 86 11.39 -10.35 -19.87
C ALA A 86 12.84 -10.54 -19.39
N THR A 87 13.10 -10.59 -18.07
CA THR A 87 14.46 -10.53 -17.51
C THR A 87 14.89 -11.79 -16.77
N LEU A 88 14.00 -12.34 -15.93
CA LEU A 88 14.28 -13.46 -15.02
C LEU A 88 13.58 -14.76 -15.42
N GLY A 89 12.71 -14.68 -16.42
CA GLY A 89 11.97 -15.82 -16.93
C GLY A 89 10.65 -16.07 -16.20
N GLU A 90 9.93 -17.06 -16.70
CA GLU A 90 8.53 -17.34 -16.40
C GLU A 90 8.21 -17.62 -14.93
N LEU A 91 9.03 -18.45 -14.25
CA LEU A 91 8.75 -18.82 -12.86
C LEU A 91 8.84 -17.60 -11.92
N VAL A 92 9.89 -16.79 -12.08
CA VAL A 92 10.06 -15.60 -11.24
C VAL A 92 9.01 -14.55 -11.56
N ALA A 93 8.64 -14.40 -12.83
CA ALA A 93 7.53 -13.55 -13.24
C ALA A 93 6.20 -14.01 -12.63
N TRP A 94 5.94 -15.33 -12.62
CA TRP A 94 4.77 -15.89 -11.95
C TRP A 94 4.74 -15.53 -10.47
N ILE A 95 5.85 -15.72 -9.76
CA ILE A 95 5.98 -15.38 -8.33
C ILE A 95 5.62 -13.91 -8.10
N ILE A 96 6.20 -13.00 -8.89
CA ILE A 96 5.88 -11.56 -8.78
C ILE A 96 4.43 -11.27 -9.17
N GLY A 97 3.93 -11.83 -10.26
CA GLY A 97 2.54 -11.64 -10.67
C GLY A 97 1.55 -12.11 -9.62
N TRP A 98 1.82 -13.25 -8.98
CA TRP A 98 1.04 -13.80 -7.89
C TRP A 98 1.09 -12.93 -6.64
N ASP A 99 2.25 -12.35 -6.35
CA ASP A 99 2.46 -11.42 -5.25
C ASP A 99 1.75 -10.07 -5.50
N LEU A 100 1.84 -9.52 -6.71
CA LEU A 100 1.11 -8.32 -7.11
C LEU A 100 -0.42 -8.47 -7.00
N ILE A 101 -0.96 -9.68 -7.21
CA ILE A 101 -2.39 -9.97 -6.97
C ILE A 101 -2.72 -9.71 -5.50
N LEU A 102 -1.90 -10.22 -4.59
CA LEU A 102 -2.07 -10.00 -3.15
C LEU A 102 -1.88 -8.52 -2.80
N GLU A 103 -0.81 -7.92 -3.26
CA GLU A 103 -0.43 -6.53 -2.97
C GLU A 103 -1.57 -5.56 -3.34
N TYR A 104 -2.05 -5.61 -4.58
CA TYR A 104 -3.11 -4.70 -5.04
C TYR A 104 -4.45 -4.99 -4.36
N ALA A 105 -4.80 -6.27 -4.15
CA ALA A 105 -6.02 -6.63 -3.45
C ALA A 105 -6.01 -6.11 -2.01
N VAL A 106 -4.96 -6.41 -1.27
CA VAL A 106 -4.87 -6.07 0.16
C VAL A 106 -4.68 -4.56 0.36
N SER A 107 -3.92 -3.90 -0.51
CA SER A 107 -3.83 -2.42 -0.51
C SER A 107 -5.20 -1.79 -0.71
N ASN A 108 -5.98 -2.30 -1.66
CA ASN A 108 -7.32 -1.82 -1.94
C ASN A 108 -8.28 -2.07 -0.77
N MET A 109 -8.19 -3.25 -0.11
CA MET A 109 -8.94 -3.55 1.10
C MET A 109 -8.63 -2.53 2.21
N ALA A 110 -7.35 -2.29 2.49
CA ALA A 110 -6.92 -1.35 3.52
C ALA A 110 -7.38 0.10 3.22
N VAL A 111 -7.27 0.53 1.95
CA VAL A 111 -7.74 1.86 1.54
C VAL A 111 -9.26 1.98 1.70
N SER A 112 -10.04 0.94 1.38
CA SER A 112 -11.51 0.98 1.49
C SER A 112 -11.98 1.00 2.94
N VAL A 113 -11.29 0.30 3.85
CA VAL A 113 -11.57 0.38 5.30
C VAL A 113 -11.23 1.77 5.84
N GLY A 114 -10.11 2.35 5.39
CA GLY A 114 -9.76 3.74 5.69
C GLY A 114 -10.81 4.73 5.18
N PHE A 115 -11.30 4.54 3.96
CA PHE A 115 -12.40 5.33 3.41
C PHE A 115 -13.68 5.23 4.27
N ALA A 116 -14.01 4.01 4.72
CA ALA A 116 -15.16 3.78 5.57
C ALA A 116 -15.12 4.59 6.87
N ALA A 117 -13.96 4.66 7.53
CA ALA A 117 -13.80 5.46 8.72
C ALA A 117 -14.03 6.95 8.44
N HIS A 118 -13.48 7.47 7.36
CA HIS A 118 -13.62 8.90 7.00
C HIS A 118 -15.02 9.25 6.50
N ILE A 119 -15.71 8.35 5.79
CA ILE A 119 -17.09 8.63 5.36
C ILE A 119 -18.05 8.63 6.54
N VAL A 120 -17.82 7.82 7.57
CA VAL A 120 -18.59 7.85 8.82
C VAL A 120 -18.40 9.20 9.53
N ASP A 121 -17.16 9.70 9.62
CA ASP A 121 -16.87 11.03 10.16
C ASP A 121 -17.52 12.16 9.34
N PHE A 122 -17.63 11.98 8.03
CA PHE A 122 -18.32 12.92 7.15
C PHE A 122 -19.84 12.89 7.36
N LEU A 123 -20.43 11.71 7.56
CA LEU A 123 -21.87 11.56 7.88
C LEU A 123 -22.21 12.13 9.27
N ASP A 124 -21.33 11.97 10.25
CA ASP A 124 -21.45 12.58 11.59
C ASP A 124 -21.63 14.10 11.51
N TRP A 125 -21.04 14.76 10.53
CA TRP A 125 -21.21 16.19 10.28
C TRP A 125 -22.66 16.59 9.96
N PHE A 126 -23.41 15.69 9.34
CA PHE A 126 -24.84 15.88 9.01
C PHE A 126 -25.76 15.27 10.07
N GLY A 127 -25.23 14.83 11.20
CA GLY A 127 -26.01 14.18 12.27
C GLY A 127 -26.48 12.77 11.91
N ILE A 128 -25.86 12.13 10.89
CA ILE A 128 -26.19 10.76 10.50
C ILE A 128 -25.21 9.81 11.20
N HIS A 129 -25.73 9.01 12.15
CA HIS A 129 -24.95 8.06 12.94
C HIS A 129 -25.33 6.62 12.57
N PRO A 130 -24.60 5.95 11.64
CA PRO A 130 -24.87 4.57 11.31
C PRO A 130 -24.68 3.64 12.51
N SER A 131 -25.45 2.56 12.59
CA SER A 131 -25.30 1.56 13.64
C SER A 131 -23.92 0.91 13.56
N LEU A 132 -23.27 0.66 14.71
CA LEU A 132 -21.91 0.11 14.82
C LEU A 132 -21.74 -1.20 14.03
N GLN A 133 -22.73 -2.09 14.06
CA GLN A 133 -22.71 -3.36 13.33
C GLN A 133 -22.57 -3.20 11.81
N TRP A 134 -22.89 -2.03 11.25
CA TRP A 134 -22.84 -1.76 9.81
C TRP A 134 -21.57 -1.05 9.36
N ILE A 135 -20.78 -0.55 10.30
CA ILE A 135 -19.55 0.20 10.02
C ILE A 135 -18.30 -0.47 10.63
N THR A 136 -18.51 -1.54 11.41
CA THR A 136 -17.42 -2.26 12.07
C THR A 136 -17.15 -3.57 11.33
N PRO A 137 -15.86 -3.92 11.10
CA PRO A 137 -15.51 -5.22 10.52
C PRO A 137 -15.89 -6.36 11.45
N ALA A 138 -16.13 -7.55 10.88
CA ALA A 138 -16.53 -8.73 11.66
C ALA A 138 -15.41 -9.27 12.55
N TYR A 139 -14.15 -9.03 12.21
CA TYR A 139 -12.99 -9.45 12.99
C TYR A 139 -12.19 -8.27 13.49
N LEU A 140 -12.02 -8.17 14.80
CA LEU A 140 -11.28 -7.12 15.50
C LEU A 140 -10.18 -7.75 16.37
N PRO A 141 -8.91 -7.75 15.96
CA PRO A 141 -7.84 -8.40 16.69
C PRO A 141 -7.53 -7.77 18.05
N ALA A 142 -7.75 -6.46 18.19
CA ALA A 142 -7.51 -5.70 19.42
C ALA A 142 -8.81 -5.29 20.16
N GLY A 143 -9.97 -5.73 19.67
CA GLY A 143 -11.26 -5.21 20.13
C GLY A 143 -11.49 -3.76 19.71
N MET A 144 -12.54 -3.15 20.22
CA MET A 144 -12.90 -1.76 19.94
C MET A 144 -13.33 -1.06 21.23
N THR A 145 -12.80 0.13 21.44
CA THR A 145 -13.19 1.01 22.57
C THR A 145 -13.72 2.33 22.05
N ASP A 146 -14.58 2.99 22.84
CA ASP A 146 -15.00 4.36 22.60
C ASP A 146 -13.90 5.36 22.98
N PHE A 147 -14.13 6.65 22.72
CA PHE A 147 -13.21 7.73 23.09
C PHE A 147 -13.03 7.92 24.60
N LYS A 148 -13.89 7.29 25.42
CA LYS A 148 -13.81 7.31 26.89
C LYS A 148 -13.13 6.06 27.45
N GLY A 149 -12.73 5.11 26.59
CA GLY A 149 -12.10 3.86 26.97
C GLY A 149 -13.07 2.73 27.30
N ASN A 150 -14.39 2.91 27.12
CA ASN A 150 -15.36 1.83 27.32
C ASN A 150 -15.25 0.82 26.19
N VAL A 151 -15.22 -0.46 26.52
CA VAL A 151 -15.17 -1.55 25.55
C VAL A 151 -16.52 -1.63 24.81
N LEU A 152 -16.47 -1.48 23.48
CA LEU A 152 -17.62 -1.65 22.59
C LEU A 152 -17.69 -3.09 22.05
N TYR A 153 -16.54 -3.64 21.71
CA TYR A 153 -16.36 -5.01 21.28
C TYR A 153 -15.07 -5.60 21.88
N ASP A 154 -15.16 -6.83 22.37
CA ASP A 154 -13.99 -7.61 22.80
C ASP A 154 -13.16 -8.04 21.58
N PRO A 155 -11.88 -8.45 21.75
CA PRO A 155 -11.12 -9.04 20.66
C PRO A 155 -11.77 -10.30 20.10
N GLY A 156 -11.82 -10.44 18.77
CA GLY A 156 -12.33 -11.64 18.11
C GLY A 156 -13.36 -11.38 17.01
N TRP A 157 -14.20 -12.38 16.78
CA TRP A 157 -15.27 -12.33 15.78
C TRP A 157 -16.58 -11.79 16.38
N HIS A 158 -17.20 -10.86 15.64
CA HIS A 158 -18.45 -10.22 16.02
C HIS A 158 -19.47 -10.25 14.88
N PHE A 159 -20.72 -10.06 15.22
CA PHE A 159 -21.75 -9.86 14.22
C PHE A 159 -21.68 -8.42 13.72
N GLY A 160 -20.97 -8.23 12.61
CA GLY A 160 -20.78 -6.94 11.95
C GLY A 160 -20.26 -7.11 10.54
N PHE A 161 -20.43 -6.06 9.74
CA PHE A 161 -19.89 -5.98 8.39
C PHE A 161 -19.68 -4.52 8.02
N ASN A 162 -18.49 -4.16 7.57
CA ASN A 162 -18.19 -2.78 7.16
C ASN A 162 -18.75 -2.51 5.76
N TRP A 163 -20.05 -2.18 5.74
CA TRP A 163 -20.77 -1.89 4.50
C TRP A 163 -20.19 -0.71 3.72
N PRO A 164 -19.80 0.44 4.32
CA PRO A 164 -19.17 1.52 3.57
C PRO A 164 -17.92 1.09 2.81
N ALA A 165 -17.07 0.24 3.41
CA ALA A 165 -15.89 -0.30 2.74
C ALA A 165 -16.26 -1.20 1.56
N PHE A 166 -17.22 -2.09 1.73
CA PHE A 166 -17.72 -2.94 0.65
C PHE A 166 -18.35 -2.13 -0.48
N LEU A 167 -19.27 -1.21 -0.13
CA LEU A 167 -20.04 -0.45 -1.11
C LEU A 167 -19.16 0.45 -1.98
N ILE A 168 -18.16 1.13 -1.41
CA ILE A 168 -17.24 1.95 -2.23
C ILE A 168 -16.49 1.11 -3.24
N VAL A 169 -15.97 -0.06 -2.84
CA VAL A 169 -15.27 -0.98 -3.75
C VAL A 169 -16.21 -1.43 -4.87
N MET A 170 -17.45 -1.83 -4.56
CA MET A 170 -18.41 -2.30 -5.56
C MET A 170 -18.85 -1.17 -6.49
N LEU A 171 -19.03 0.05 -5.98
CA LEU A 171 -19.34 1.22 -6.78
C LEU A 171 -18.22 1.50 -7.79
N LEU A 172 -16.96 1.52 -7.32
CA LEU A 172 -15.82 1.74 -8.21
C LEU A 172 -15.61 0.57 -9.19
N THR A 173 -15.91 -0.66 -8.79
CA THR A 173 -15.93 -1.83 -9.70
C THR A 173 -16.92 -1.61 -10.85
N MET A 174 -18.15 -1.20 -10.55
CA MET A 174 -19.16 -0.90 -11.59
C MET A 174 -18.70 0.20 -12.54
N VAL A 175 -18.06 1.20 -11.98
CA VAL A 175 -17.49 2.33 -12.70
C VAL A 175 -16.40 1.84 -13.65
N LEU A 176 -15.43 1.06 -13.19
CA LEU A 176 -14.33 0.52 -14.00
C LEU A 176 -14.81 -0.48 -15.07
N VAL A 177 -15.81 -1.31 -14.78
CA VAL A 177 -16.40 -2.23 -15.76
C VAL A 177 -17.06 -1.47 -16.91
N ARG A 178 -17.75 -0.36 -16.63
CA ARG A 178 -18.35 0.50 -17.67
C ARG A 178 -17.32 1.26 -18.51
N GLY A 179 -16.06 1.25 -18.08
CA GLY A 179 -14.98 1.91 -18.81
C GLY A 179 -15.09 3.42 -18.71
N ILE A 180 -14.81 3.96 -17.51
CA ILE A 180 -14.60 5.39 -17.43
C ILE A 180 -13.33 5.70 -18.23
N ARG A 181 -13.49 6.46 -19.28
CA ARG A 181 -12.43 7.35 -19.71
C ARG A 181 -12.31 8.42 -18.64
N GLU A 182 -11.59 8.10 -17.55
CA GLU A 182 -11.15 9.17 -16.65
C GLU A 182 -10.37 10.14 -17.54
N SER A 183 -10.94 11.31 -17.76
CA SER A 183 -10.17 12.34 -18.40
C SER A 183 -8.98 12.61 -17.48
N ALA A 184 -7.80 12.78 -18.04
CA ALA A 184 -6.61 13.19 -17.29
C ALA A 184 -6.93 14.40 -16.37
N GLU A 185 -7.89 15.20 -16.74
CA GLU A 185 -8.43 16.32 -15.99
C GLU A 185 -9.07 15.91 -14.66
N THR A 186 -9.93 14.88 -14.63
CA THR A 186 -10.56 14.40 -13.39
C THR A 186 -9.52 13.90 -12.40
N ASN A 187 -8.54 13.13 -12.89
CA ASN A 187 -7.46 12.66 -12.03
C ASN A 187 -6.58 13.82 -11.53
N ASN A 188 -6.29 14.81 -12.37
CA ASN A 188 -5.54 16.01 -11.97
C ASN A 188 -6.28 16.81 -10.89
N VAL A 189 -7.60 16.97 -11.02
CA VAL A 189 -8.42 17.64 -9.99
C VAL A 189 -8.34 16.88 -8.66
N MET A 190 -8.48 15.54 -8.67
CA MET A 190 -8.35 14.73 -7.46
C MET A 190 -6.95 14.87 -6.82
N VAL A 191 -5.89 14.94 -7.63
CA VAL A 191 -4.52 15.15 -7.14
C VAL A 191 -4.38 16.53 -6.51
N VAL A 192 -4.89 17.58 -7.14
CA VAL A 192 -4.83 18.94 -6.60
C VAL A 192 -5.60 19.04 -5.28
N VAL A 193 -6.80 18.48 -5.20
CA VAL A 193 -7.63 18.49 -3.98
C VAL A 193 -6.92 17.82 -2.81
N LYS A 194 -6.36 16.62 -3.00
CA LYS A 194 -5.64 15.92 -1.91
C LYS A 194 -4.35 16.61 -1.48
N LEU A 195 -3.60 17.21 -2.43
CA LEU A 195 -2.41 17.98 -2.10
C LEU A 195 -2.77 19.27 -1.33
N ALA A 196 -3.81 19.97 -1.77
CA ALA A 196 -4.30 21.17 -1.09
C ALA A 196 -4.75 20.85 0.34
N ALA A 197 -5.46 19.73 0.56
CA ALA A 197 -5.87 19.31 1.90
C ALA A 197 -4.69 19.06 2.84
N ILE A 198 -3.63 18.40 2.37
CA ILE A 198 -2.41 18.19 3.18
C ILE A 198 -1.71 19.51 3.46
N LEU A 199 -1.57 20.40 2.47
CA LEU A 199 -0.97 21.70 2.66
C LEU A 199 -1.77 22.58 3.63
N ILE A 200 -3.11 22.55 3.55
CA ILE A 200 -4.00 23.21 4.51
C ILE A 200 -3.74 22.64 5.91
N PHE A 201 -3.71 21.31 6.07
CA PHE A 201 -3.39 20.69 7.37
C PHE A 201 -2.06 21.20 7.91
N VAL A 202 -0.97 21.03 7.14
CA VAL A 202 0.37 21.41 7.58
C VAL A 202 0.46 22.91 7.91
N SER A 203 -0.09 23.78 7.06
CA SER A 203 0.06 25.24 7.22
C SER A 203 -0.79 25.80 8.37
N PHE A 204 -2.02 25.34 8.52
CA PHE A 204 -2.93 25.87 9.55
C PHE A 204 -2.73 25.20 10.91
N ALA A 205 -2.57 23.88 10.94
CA ALA A 205 -2.42 23.15 12.20
C ALA A 205 -1.04 23.37 12.83
N ALA A 206 -0.01 23.68 12.06
CA ALA A 206 1.32 24.01 12.59
C ALA A 206 1.34 25.13 13.64
N ARG A 207 0.36 26.03 13.60
CA ARG A 207 0.23 27.13 14.57
C ARG A 207 -0.14 26.67 15.97
N TYR A 208 -0.64 25.45 16.10
CA TYR A 208 -1.10 24.85 17.35
C TYR A 208 -0.10 23.83 17.92
N ILE A 209 1.10 23.75 17.35
CA ILE A 209 2.16 22.86 17.81
C ILE A 209 2.59 23.24 19.23
N GLN A 210 2.68 22.24 20.08
CA GLN A 210 3.24 22.33 21.43
C GLN A 210 4.55 21.53 21.44
N SER A 211 5.68 22.22 21.54
CA SER A 211 7.01 21.61 21.49
C SER A 211 7.25 20.54 22.60
N GLY A 212 6.53 20.65 23.71
CA GLY A 212 6.53 19.64 24.76
C GLY A 212 6.08 18.24 24.32
N ASN A 213 5.23 18.15 23.27
CA ASN A 213 4.77 16.87 22.74
C ASN A 213 5.89 16.08 22.03
N TRP A 214 7.01 16.74 21.68
CA TRP A 214 8.16 16.08 21.07
C TRP A 214 9.19 15.56 22.09
N VAL A 215 8.91 15.65 23.38
CA VAL A 215 9.81 15.18 24.44
C VAL A 215 9.17 14.00 25.19
N PRO A 216 9.82 12.82 25.23
CA PRO A 216 11.07 12.47 24.53
C PRO A 216 10.87 12.27 23.01
N PHE A 217 11.85 12.69 22.20
CA PHE A 217 11.75 12.60 20.73
C PHE A 217 11.72 11.15 20.23
N MET A 218 12.51 10.27 20.82
CA MET A 218 12.59 8.82 20.49
C MET A 218 12.21 7.98 21.72
N PRO A 219 10.92 7.90 22.09
CA PRO A 219 10.51 7.24 23.34
C PRO A 219 10.88 5.74 23.36
N ASN A 220 10.86 5.08 22.21
CA ASN A 220 11.19 3.66 22.07
C ASN A 220 12.49 3.42 21.27
N GLY A 221 13.34 4.44 21.13
CA GLY A 221 14.62 4.34 20.44
C GLY A 221 14.51 3.90 18.97
N TRP A 222 15.58 3.32 18.44
CA TRP A 222 15.63 2.80 17.07
C TRP A 222 14.65 1.67 16.77
N PRO A 223 14.35 0.73 17.70
CA PRO A 223 13.30 -0.26 17.47
C PRO A 223 11.95 0.38 17.12
N GLY A 224 11.56 1.45 17.82
CA GLY A 224 10.34 2.20 17.51
C GLY A 224 10.38 2.84 16.11
N VAL A 225 11.51 3.42 15.72
CA VAL A 225 11.69 4.03 14.39
C VAL A 225 11.59 2.98 13.27
N LEU A 226 12.21 1.80 13.46
CA LEU A 226 12.16 0.70 12.49
C LEU A 226 10.76 0.09 12.37
N THR A 227 10.10 -0.17 13.50
CA THR A 227 8.72 -0.67 13.53
C THR A 227 7.76 0.34 12.92
N GLY A 228 7.87 1.62 13.31
CA GLY A 228 7.12 2.70 12.66
C GLY A 228 7.36 2.75 11.15
N GLY A 229 8.62 2.60 10.72
CA GLY A 229 8.99 2.52 9.31
C GLY A 229 8.33 1.36 8.58
N SER A 230 8.34 0.17 9.17
CA SER A 230 7.68 -1.01 8.59
C SER A 230 6.17 -0.83 8.46
N ILE A 231 5.52 -0.11 9.38
CA ILE A 231 4.09 0.19 9.32
C ILE A 231 3.80 1.26 8.25
N ILE A 232 4.52 2.41 8.28
CA ILE A 232 4.27 3.50 7.35
C ILE A 232 4.75 3.22 5.92
N PHE A 233 5.49 2.15 5.68
CA PHE A 233 5.88 1.74 4.33
C PHE A 233 4.66 1.67 3.41
N PHE A 234 3.50 1.27 3.95
CA PHE A 234 2.21 1.30 3.24
C PHE A 234 1.89 2.66 2.61
N THR A 235 2.33 3.78 3.19
CA THR A 235 2.08 5.12 2.65
C THR A 235 2.84 5.40 1.36
N TYR A 236 3.92 4.67 1.11
CA TYR A 236 4.77 4.82 -0.06
C TYR A 236 4.38 3.89 -1.21
N ILE A 237 3.55 2.88 -0.97
CA ILE A 237 3.06 1.96 -2.01
C ILE A 237 2.31 2.76 -3.09
N GLY A 238 2.56 2.42 -4.35
CA GLY A 238 1.87 2.99 -5.51
C GLY A 238 2.75 3.83 -6.44
N PHE A 239 4.03 4.08 -6.15
CA PHE A 239 4.93 4.65 -7.16
C PHE A 239 5.24 3.62 -8.27
N ASP A 240 5.23 2.34 -7.96
CA ASP A 240 5.32 1.21 -8.88
C ASP A 240 4.13 1.14 -9.84
N ALA A 241 2.92 1.51 -9.36
CA ALA A 241 1.72 1.57 -10.18
C ALA A 241 1.82 2.57 -11.35
N VAL A 242 2.70 3.58 -11.28
CA VAL A 242 3.00 4.46 -12.42
C VAL A 242 3.48 3.66 -13.62
N SER A 243 4.20 2.57 -13.39
CA SER A 243 4.68 1.69 -14.44
C SER A 243 3.57 0.94 -15.19
N THR A 244 2.38 0.76 -14.59
CA THR A 244 1.23 0.14 -15.27
C THR A 244 0.60 1.03 -16.32
N ALA A 245 0.85 2.34 -16.26
CA ALA A 245 0.37 3.34 -17.22
C ALA A 245 1.39 3.62 -18.35
N ALA A 246 2.39 2.76 -18.53
CA ALA A 246 3.47 2.96 -19.50
C ALA A 246 2.97 3.14 -20.95
N GLU A 247 1.92 2.42 -21.33
CA GLU A 247 1.34 2.47 -22.69
C GLU A 247 0.50 3.74 -22.92
N GLU A 248 0.16 4.49 -21.86
CA GLU A 248 -0.62 5.73 -21.92
C GLU A 248 0.27 6.98 -21.93
N ALA A 249 1.57 6.83 -21.63
CA ALA A 249 2.53 7.93 -21.59
C ALA A 249 2.97 8.35 -23.01
N ARG A 250 3.13 9.67 -23.24
CA ARG A 250 3.60 10.19 -24.54
C ARG A 250 5.04 9.79 -24.83
N ASN A 251 5.90 9.85 -23.83
CA ASN A 251 7.32 9.46 -23.91
C ASN A 251 7.70 8.60 -22.70
N PRO A 252 7.27 7.31 -22.67
CA PRO A 252 7.41 6.47 -21.48
C PRO A 252 8.85 6.33 -20.99
N ARG A 253 9.82 6.28 -21.90
CA ARG A 253 11.25 6.13 -21.56
C ARG A 253 11.80 7.27 -20.70
N ARG A 254 11.23 8.46 -20.79
CA ARG A 254 11.61 9.66 -20.04
C ARG A 254 10.61 9.95 -18.92
N ASP A 255 9.33 9.91 -19.25
CA ASP A 255 8.27 10.40 -18.37
C ASP A 255 8.04 9.47 -17.18
N LEU A 256 8.19 8.13 -17.36
CA LEU A 256 8.06 7.19 -16.23
C LEU A 256 9.14 7.37 -15.17
N PRO A 257 10.46 7.42 -15.49
CA PRO A 257 11.49 7.67 -14.49
C PRO A 257 11.29 8.99 -13.74
N ILE A 258 10.95 10.06 -14.45
CA ILE A 258 10.69 11.37 -13.83
C ILE A 258 9.46 11.29 -12.92
N GLY A 259 8.37 10.68 -13.38
CA GLY A 259 7.13 10.55 -12.62
C GLY A 259 7.32 9.73 -11.34
N ILE A 260 8.03 8.61 -11.41
CA ILE A 260 8.33 7.75 -10.26
C ILE A 260 9.15 8.51 -9.21
N ILE A 261 10.25 9.14 -9.61
CA ILE A 261 11.16 9.83 -8.69
C ILE A 261 10.51 11.09 -8.11
N ALA A 262 9.89 11.92 -8.96
CA ALA A 262 9.26 13.16 -8.53
C ALA A 262 8.10 12.92 -7.56
N SER A 263 7.25 11.92 -7.84
CA SER A 263 6.15 11.56 -6.93
C SER A 263 6.66 11.13 -5.55
N LEU A 264 7.74 10.34 -5.51
CA LEU A 264 8.35 9.90 -4.25
C LEU A 264 8.88 11.09 -3.43
N VAL A 265 9.62 12.01 -4.06
CA VAL A 265 10.19 13.18 -3.37
C VAL A 265 9.09 14.09 -2.83
N ILE A 266 8.09 14.41 -3.66
CA ILE A 266 6.96 15.27 -3.24
C ILE A 266 6.21 14.62 -2.07
N CYS A 267 5.88 13.35 -2.18
CA CYS A 267 5.18 12.64 -1.12
C CYS A 267 5.99 12.59 0.17
N THR A 268 7.31 12.37 0.10
CA THR A 268 8.18 12.36 1.28
C THR A 268 8.14 13.68 2.04
N VAL A 269 8.28 14.81 1.32
CA VAL A 269 8.22 16.13 1.94
C VAL A 269 6.89 16.36 2.63
N LEU A 270 5.79 15.99 1.98
CA LEU A 270 4.45 16.14 2.56
C LEU A 270 4.24 15.23 3.77
N TYR A 271 4.69 13.99 3.70
CA TYR A 271 4.53 13.00 4.79
C TYR A 271 5.33 13.38 6.02
N VAL A 272 6.57 13.84 5.84
CA VAL A 272 7.39 14.37 6.95
C VAL A 272 6.72 15.60 7.56
N GLY A 273 6.18 16.50 6.72
CA GLY A 273 5.43 17.67 7.21
C GLY A 273 4.22 17.28 8.05
N VAL A 274 3.39 16.33 7.56
CA VAL A 274 2.24 15.82 8.32
C VAL A 274 2.68 15.16 9.63
N ALA A 275 3.74 14.35 9.60
CA ALA A 275 4.27 13.63 10.76
C ALA A 275 4.73 14.58 11.87
N VAL A 276 5.50 15.61 11.52
CA VAL A 276 5.99 16.64 12.45
C VAL A 276 4.83 17.42 13.05
N VAL A 277 3.90 17.87 12.22
CA VAL A 277 2.74 18.63 12.70
C VAL A 277 1.88 17.77 13.60
N LEU A 278 1.48 16.56 13.16
CA LEU A 278 0.58 15.68 13.92
C LEU A 278 1.14 15.36 15.32
N THR A 279 2.43 14.99 15.40
CA THR A 279 3.09 14.68 16.68
C THR A 279 3.31 15.91 17.56
N GLY A 280 3.31 17.10 16.99
CA GLY A 280 3.37 18.35 17.75
C GLY A 280 2.01 18.81 18.29
N LEU A 281 0.89 18.36 17.67
CA LEU A 281 -0.45 18.80 18.07
C LEU A 281 -0.95 18.12 19.34
N VAL A 282 -0.68 16.82 19.51
CA VAL A 282 -1.17 15.99 20.62
C VAL A 282 -0.10 15.04 21.11
N PRO A 283 -0.16 14.61 22.39
CA PRO A 283 0.73 13.56 22.90
C PRO A 283 0.59 12.29 22.05
N TRP A 284 1.70 11.74 21.61
CA TRP A 284 1.76 10.63 20.68
C TRP A 284 1.00 9.37 21.13
N GLN A 285 0.89 9.14 22.45
CA GLN A 285 0.15 8.01 23.01
C GLN A 285 -1.36 8.08 22.73
N THR A 286 -1.90 9.28 22.51
CA THR A 286 -3.34 9.48 22.25
C THR A 286 -3.78 9.07 20.86
N LEU A 287 -2.85 8.70 19.98
CA LEU A 287 -3.09 8.26 18.62
C LEU A 287 -3.20 6.72 18.49
N THR A 288 -3.18 6.00 19.62
CA THR A 288 -3.32 4.54 19.67
C THR A 288 -4.69 4.11 19.13
N ASN A 289 -4.70 3.11 18.23
CA ASN A 289 -5.91 2.53 17.62
C ASN A 289 -6.85 3.54 16.94
N ASP A 290 -6.33 4.67 16.51
CA ASP A 290 -7.12 5.70 15.82
C ASP A 290 -7.10 5.46 14.30
N ALA A 291 -8.27 5.14 13.72
CA ALA A 291 -8.42 4.88 12.30
C ALA A 291 -8.41 6.16 11.42
N ALA A 292 -8.58 7.35 12.04
CA ALA A 292 -8.55 8.64 11.36
C ALA A 292 -7.77 9.69 12.17
N PRO A 293 -6.48 9.44 12.52
CA PRO A 293 -5.73 10.20 13.51
C PRO A 293 -5.62 11.69 13.17
N VAL A 294 -5.47 12.05 11.91
CA VAL A 294 -5.37 13.44 11.46
C VAL A 294 -6.70 14.16 11.67
N VAL A 295 -7.81 13.57 11.24
CA VAL A 295 -9.17 14.15 11.34
C VAL A 295 -9.61 14.26 12.80
N ASN A 296 -9.36 13.20 13.58
CA ASN A 296 -9.72 13.16 15.00
C ASN A 296 -8.90 14.14 15.84
N THR A 297 -7.62 14.34 15.53
CA THR A 297 -6.80 15.38 16.16
C THR A 297 -7.37 16.77 15.90
N LEU A 298 -7.77 17.07 14.67
CA LEU A 298 -8.41 18.35 14.34
C LEU A 298 -9.77 18.52 15.03
N LYS A 299 -10.53 17.43 15.21
CA LYS A 299 -11.77 17.42 16.00
C LYS A 299 -11.53 17.80 17.46
N ARG A 300 -10.49 17.23 18.09
CA ARG A 300 -10.09 17.55 19.49
C ARG A 300 -9.67 19.01 19.67
N LEU A 301 -9.05 19.60 18.65
CA LEU A 301 -8.60 20.98 18.66
C LEU A 301 -9.68 21.98 18.23
N ASN A 302 -10.91 21.52 17.94
CA ASN A 302 -12.03 22.32 17.43
C ASN A 302 -11.71 23.09 16.14
N LEU A 303 -10.79 22.59 15.32
CA LEU A 303 -10.41 23.18 14.04
C LEU A 303 -11.36 22.76 12.92
N THR A 304 -12.63 23.17 13.03
CA THR A 304 -13.76 22.71 12.24
C THR A 304 -13.53 22.82 10.73
N TRP A 305 -13.11 23.97 10.22
CA TRP A 305 -12.89 24.18 8.78
C TRP A 305 -11.72 23.38 8.23
N VAL A 306 -10.61 23.33 8.97
CA VAL A 306 -9.44 22.55 8.58
C VAL A 306 -9.79 21.06 8.55
N ARG A 307 -10.53 20.58 9.55
CA ARG A 307 -11.07 19.21 9.61
C ARG A 307 -11.88 18.88 8.36
N LEU A 308 -12.82 19.74 7.97
CA LEU A 308 -13.65 19.51 6.79
C LEU A 308 -12.82 19.44 5.50
N ALA A 309 -11.89 20.37 5.31
CA ALA A 309 -11.02 20.39 4.15
C ALA A 309 -10.15 19.12 4.06
N VAL A 310 -9.58 18.70 5.20
CA VAL A 310 -8.76 17.47 5.27
C VAL A 310 -9.61 16.23 5.04
N LEU A 311 -10.82 16.18 5.59
CA LEU A 311 -11.75 15.06 5.42
C LEU A 311 -12.16 14.87 3.95
N ILE A 312 -12.52 15.95 3.27
CA ILE A 312 -12.83 15.92 1.83
C ILE A 312 -11.60 15.48 1.03
N GLY A 313 -10.43 16.04 1.32
CA GLY A 313 -9.18 15.67 0.64
C GLY A 313 -8.78 14.21 0.86
N ALA A 314 -8.99 13.69 2.07
CA ALA A 314 -8.75 12.28 2.39
C ALA A 314 -9.70 11.37 1.60
N LEU A 315 -11.01 11.65 1.60
CA LEU A 315 -11.99 10.88 0.84
C LEU A 315 -11.68 10.85 -0.66
N VAL A 316 -11.40 12.01 -1.26
CA VAL A 316 -11.03 12.12 -2.68
C VAL A 316 -9.72 11.38 -2.96
N GLY A 317 -8.73 11.51 -2.06
CA GLY A 317 -7.45 10.81 -2.17
C GLY A 317 -7.60 9.29 -2.13
N MET A 318 -8.46 8.79 -1.25
CA MET A 318 -8.76 7.35 -1.13
C MET A 318 -9.50 6.82 -2.36
N ILE A 319 -10.50 7.54 -2.88
CA ILE A 319 -11.20 7.17 -4.12
C ILE A 319 -10.21 7.05 -5.28
N SER A 320 -9.35 8.06 -5.46
CA SER A 320 -8.30 8.03 -6.50
C SER A 320 -7.38 6.81 -6.35
N SER A 321 -6.98 6.47 -5.12
CA SER A 321 -6.10 5.31 -4.87
C SER A 321 -6.80 3.98 -5.13
N LEU A 322 -8.07 3.84 -4.69
CA LEU A 322 -8.89 2.65 -4.94
C LEU A 322 -9.02 2.37 -6.44
N LEU A 323 -9.30 3.40 -7.25
CA LEU A 323 -9.40 3.28 -8.70
C LEU A 323 -8.09 2.78 -9.31
N VAL A 324 -6.96 3.36 -8.92
CA VAL A 324 -5.63 3.01 -9.47
C VAL A 324 -5.27 1.57 -9.12
N PHE A 325 -5.41 1.15 -7.87
CA PHE A 325 -5.07 -0.21 -7.45
C PHE A 325 -6.00 -1.25 -8.09
N GLN A 326 -7.30 -0.98 -8.16
CA GLN A 326 -8.25 -1.92 -8.76
C GLN A 326 -8.05 -2.06 -10.28
N LEU A 327 -7.75 -0.96 -10.95
CA LEU A 327 -7.39 -0.99 -12.37
C LEU A 327 -6.07 -1.72 -12.60
N GLY A 328 -5.05 -1.46 -11.76
CA GLY A 328 -3.76 -2.13 -11.80
C GLY A 328 -3.90 -3.64 -11.61
N GLN A 329 -4.69 -4.08 -10.65
CA GLN A 329 -4.98 -5.50 -10.40
C GLN A 329 -5.60 -6.19 -11.63
N ALA A 330 -6.62 -5.58 -12.22
CA ALA A 330 -7.26 -6.13 -13.41
C ALA A 330 -6.29 -6.22 -14.60
N ARG A 331 -5.38 -5.25 -14.76
CA ARG A 331 -4.34 -5.25 -15.81
C ARG A 331 -3.28 -6.33 -15.59
N VAL A 332 -2.84 -6.56 -14.36
CA VAL A 332 -1.89 -7.66 -14.05
C VAL A 332 -2.52 -9.01 -14.37
N TRP A 333 -3.77 -9.24 -13.96
CA TRP A 333 -4.47 -10.49 -14.29
C TRP A 333 -4.67 -10.68 -15.79
N PHE A 334 -5.00 -9.61 -16.50
CA PHE A 334 -5.11 -9.60 -17.95
C PHE A 334 -3.80 -9.98 -18.63
N ALA A 335 -2.67 -9.38 -18.20
CA ALA A 335 -1.34 -9.68 -18.72
C ALA A 335 -0.95 -11.15 -18.47
N MET A 336 -1.08 -11.63 -17.22
CA MET A 336 -0.79 -13.02 -16.86
C MET A 336 -1.65 -14.02 -17.66
N SER A 337 -2.93 -13.69 -17.90
CA SER A 337 -3.83 -14.54 -18.67
C SER A 337 -3.48 -14.54 -20.16
N ARG A 338 -3.05 -13.40 -20.71
CA ARG A 338 -2.55 -13.29 -22.09
C ARG A 338 -1.31 -14.14 -22.32
N ASP A 339 -0.43 -14.20 -21.34
CA ASP A 339 0.79 -15.00 -21.35
C ASP A 339 0.52 -16.51 -21.05
N GLY A 340 -0.76 -16.91 -20.88
CA GLY A 340 -1.18 -18.28 -20.64
C GLY A 340 -1.01 -18.77 -19.21
N LEU A 341 -0.58 -17.91 -18.28
CA LEU A 341 -0.34 -18.27 -16.88
C LEU A 341 -1.62 -18.33 -16.04
N LEU A 342 -2.66 -17.57 -16.42
CA LEU A 342 -4.01 -17.63 -15.84
C LEU A 342 -5.04 -18.11 -16.85
N PRO A 343 -6.23 -18.56 -16.40
CA PRO A 343 -7.31 -18.94 -17.31
C PRO A 343 -7.68 -17.82 -18.28
N LYS A 344 -7.96 -18.19 -19.56
CA LYS A 344 -8.28 -17.24 -20.64
C LYS A 344 -9.47 -16.31 -20.35
N ILE A 345 -10.33 -16.67 -19.39
CA ILE A 345 -11.46 -15.82 -19.00
C ILE A 345 -11.00 -14.48 -18.40
N PHE A 346 -9.82 -14.43 -17.76
CA PHE A 346 -9.26 -13.20 -17.17
C PHE A 346 -8.73 -12.22 -18.24
N SER A 347 -8.46 -12.70 -19.46
CA SER A 347 -8.08 -11.84 -20.60
C SER A 347 -9.26 -11.50 -21.51
N ARG A 348 -10.49 -11.90 -21.12
CA ARG A 348 -11.69 -11.53 -21.86
C ARG A 348 -11.94 -10.03 -21.77
N VAL A 349 -12.18 -9.39 -22.93
CA VAL A 349 -12.54 -7.98 -23.05
C VAL A 349 -14.02 -7.86 -23.38
N HIS A 350 -14.74 -7.03 -22.65
CA HIS A 350 -16.17 -6.80 -22.86
C HIS A 350 -16.40 -6.15 -24.25
N PRO A 351 -17.30 -6.69 -25.11
CA PRO A 351 -17.47 -6.22 -26.49
C PRO A 351 -17.85 -4.74 -26.61
N ARG A 352 -18.71 -4.25 -25.69
CA ARG A 352 -19.21 -2.86 -25.71
C ARG A 352 -18.28 -1.89 -24.96
N PHE A 353 -17.80 -2.26 -23.78
CA PHE A 353 -17.05 -1.35 -22.90
C PHE A 353 -15.54 -1.41 -23.12
N ARG A 354 -15.04 -2.45 -23.80
CA ARG A 354 -13.61 -2.68 -24.08
C ARG A 354 -12.74 -2.74 -22.81
N THR A 355 -13.32 -3.22 -21.72
CA THR A 355 -12.67 -3.41 -20.43
C THR A 355 -12.59 -4.89 -20.08
N PRO A 356 -11.62 -5.33 -19.24
CA PRO A 356 -11.55 -6.70 -18.73
C PRO A 356 -12.60 -6.91 -17.63
N ASP A 357 -13.89 -6.99 -18.02
CA ASP A 357 -15.04 -7.00 -17.14
C ASP A 357 -14.99 -8.12 -16.11
N PHE A 358 -14.71 -9.35 -16.52
CA PHE A 358 -14.63 -10.49 -15.61
C PHE A 358 -13.55 -10.30 -14.54
N SER A 359 -12.34 -9.93 -14.93
CA SER A 359 -11.23 -9.67 -14.02
C SER A 359 -11.57 -8.55 -13.02
N THR A 360 -12.22 -7.48 -13.50
CA THR A 360 -12.60 -6.34 -12.68
C THR A 360 -13.66 -6.72 -11.64
N TRP A 361 -14.69 -7.52 -12.01
CA TRP A 361 -15.68 -8.01 -11.06
C TRP A 361 -15.09 -8.95 -10.01
N VAL A 362 -14.24 -9.90 -10.44
CA VAL A 362 -13.57 -10.81 -9.51
C VAL A 362 -12.69 -10.02 -8.54
N ALA A 363 -11.93 -9.02 -9.02
CA ALA A 363 -11.15 -8.13 -8.17
C ALA A 363 -12.04 -7.37 -7.16
N GLY A 364 -13.18 -6.84 -7.61
CA GLY A 364 -14.12 -6.13 -6.75
C GLY A 364 -14.63 -6.99 -5.58
N PHE A 365 -15.06 -8.21 -5.85
CA PHE A 365 -15.52 -9.12 -4.79
C PHE A 365 -14.38 -9.61 -3.90
N LEU A 366 -13.22 -9.94 -4.47
CA LEU A 366 -12.03 -10.35 -3.73
C LEU A 366 -11.54 -9.25 -2.76
N VAL A 367 -11.74 -8.00 -3.11
CA VAL A 367 -11.39 -6.84 -2.27
C VAL A 367 -12.53 -6.50 -1.31
N GLY A 368 -13.76 -6.36 -1.82
CA GLY A 368 -14.88 -5.82 -1.06
C GLY A 368 -15.30 -6.71 0.11
N ILE A 369 -15.37 -8.03 -0.11
CA ILE A 369 -15.79 -8.95 0.96
C ILE A 369 -14.81 -8.95 2.13
N PRO A 370 -13.48 -9.15 1.95
CA PRO A 370 -12.55 -9.09 3.06
C PRO A 370 -12.45 -7.70 3.70
N ALA A 371 -12.63 -6.61 2.94
CA ALA A 371 -12.66 -5.26 3.50
C ALA A 371 -13.86 -5.04 4.45
N GLY A 372 -14.97 -5.75 4.22
CA GLY A 372 -16.09 -5.78 5.15
C GLY A 372 -15.83 -6.60 6.41
N LEU A 373 -14.88 -7.54 6.37
CA LEU A 373 -14.65 -8.52 7.42
C LEU A 373 -13.45 -8.19 8.33
N PHE A 374 -12.38 -7.57 7.82
CA PHE A 374 -11.11 -7.39 8.52
C PHE A 374 -10.79 -5.92 8.78
N ASP A 375 -9.96 -5.68 9.83
CA ASP A 375 -9.48 -4.36 10.19
C ASP A 375 -8.32 -3.86 9.30
N ILE A 376 -8.11 -2.54 9.28
CA ILE A 376 -7.10 -1.89 8.44
C ILE A 376 -5.66 -2.29 8.82
N GLY A 377 -5.38 -2.50 10.11
CA GLY A 377 -4.03 -2.84 10.58
C GLY A 377 -3.56 -4.17 10.01
N THR A 378 -4.39 -5.20 10.13
CA THR A 378 -4.13 -6.54 9.58
C THR A 378 -3.93 -6.50 8.06
N LEU A 379 -4.73 -5.71 7.34
CA LEU A 379 -4.66 -5.60 5.89
C LEU A 379 -3.41 -4.83 5.43
N ALA A 380 -3.12 -3.68 6.01
CA ALA A 380 -1.96 -2.86 5.61
C ALA A 380 -0.63 -3.62 5.75
N GLU A 381 -0.49 -4.39 6.83
CA GLU A 381 0.73 -5.16 7.07
C GLU A 381 0.96 -6.30 6.08
N LEU A 382 -0.10 -6.96 5.67
CA LEU A 382 -0.01 -8.03 4.67
C LEU A 382 0.37 -7.47 3.29
N SER A 383 -0.05 -6.24 2.97
CA SER A 383 0.38 -5.54 1.76
C SER A 383 1.88 -5.24 1.79
N ASN A 384 2.41 -4.79 2.95
CA ASN A 384 3.80 -4.35 3.05
C ASN A 384 4.81 -5.46 2.74
N ILE A 385 4.58 -6.70 3.19
CA ILE A 385 5.54 -7.79 2.97
C ILE A 385 5.62 -8.17 1.50
N GLY A 386 4.49 -8.21 0.79
CA GLY A 386 4.44 -8.50 -0.63
C GLY A 386 5.17 -7.43 -1.45
N THR A 387 4.84 -6.17 -1.23
CA THR A 387 5.46 -5.06 -1.95
C THR A 387 6.98 -4.98 -1.74
N LEU A 388 7.46 -5.15 -0.50
CA LEU A 388 8.90 -5.18 -0.21
C LEU A 388 9.60 -6.34 -0.91
N PHE A 389 8.96 -7.50 -0.97
CA PHE A 389 9.47 -8.66 -1.69
C PHE A 389 9.52 -8.41 -3.20
N ALA A 390 8.47 -7.84 -3.80
CA ALA A 390 8.46 -7.45 -5.21
C ALA A 390 9.57 -6.44 -5.54
N PHE A 391 9.81 -5.45 -4.67
CA PHE A 391 10.90 -4.49 -4.85
C PHE A 391 12.28 -5.15 -4.80
N ALA A 392 12.49 -6.09 -3.88
CA ALA A 392 13.74 -6.85 -3.81
C ALA A 392 13.97 -7.69 -5.08
N LEU A 393 12.92 -8.33 -5.63
CA LEU A 393 13.03 -9.11 -6.86
C LEU A 393 13.24 -8.22 -8.10
N VAL A 394 12.60 -7.06 -8.17
CA VAL A 394 12.84 -6.07 -9.24
C VAL A 394 14.30 -5.60 -9.21
N ALA A 395 14.84 -5.30 -8.03
CA ALA A 395 16.25 -4.93 -7.88
C ALA A 395 17.20 -6.08 -8.27
N ALA A 396 16.88 -7.33 -7.91
CA ALA A 396 17.61 -8.51 -8.36
C ALA A 396 17.57 -8.64 -9.90
N GLY A 397 16.43 -8.34 -10.52
CA GLY A 397 16.28 -8.29 -11.98
C GLY A 397 17.23 -7.28 -12.63
N VAL A 398 17.36 -6.08 -12.05
CA VAL A 398 18.32 -5.06 -12.53
C VAL A 398 19.75 -5.56 -12.42
N LEU A 399 20.14 -6.22 -11.30
CA LEU A 399 21.46 -6.80 -11.12
C LEU A 399 21.78 -7.84 -12.20
N ILE A 400 20.86 -8.78 -12.41
CA ILE A 400 21.04 -9.87 -13.39
C ILE A 400 21.14 -9.32 -14.80
N LEU A 401 20.31 -8.35 -15.17
CA LEU A 401 20.36 -7.68 -16.47
C LEU A 401 21.66 -6.90 -16.69
N ARG A 402 22.18 -6.25 -15.67
CA ARG A 402 23.46 -5.54 -15.76
C ARG A 402 24.63 -6.48 -15.96
N TYR A 403 24.55 -7.71 -15.43
CA TYR A 403 25.55 -8.74 -15.59
C TYR A 403 25.42 -9.49 -16.93
N ARG A 404 24.19 -9.89 -17.32
CA ARG A 404 23.96 -10.68 -18.55
C ARG A 404 23.97 -9.86 -19.83
N GLU A 405 23.43 -8.63 -19.77
CA GLU A 405 23.27 -7.74 -20.92
C GLU A 405 23.86 -6.34 -20.63
N PRO A 406 25.18 -6.23 -20.42
CA PRO A 406 25.82 -4.95 -20.07
C PRO A 406 25.68 -3.90 -21.16
N GLU A 407 25.68 -4.31 -22.43
CA GLU A 407 25.59 -3.45 -23.63
C GLU A 407 24.17 -3.01 -23.97
N ARG A 408 23.16 -3.54 -23.28
CA ARG A 408 21.75 -3.15 -23.56
C ARG A 408 21.55 -1.67 -23.29
N LYS A 409 21.04 -0.95 -24.29
CA LYS A 409 20.76 0.49 -24.19
C LYS A 409 19.72 0.76 -23.12
N ARG A 410 20.06 1.63 -22.16
CA ARG A 410 19.22 2.08 -21.07
C ARG A 410 18.96 3.58 -21.23
N ALA A 411 17.70 3.98 -21.43
CA ALA A 411 17.34 5.40 -21.50
C ALA A 411 17.55 6.10 -20.14
N PHE A 412 17.31 5.37 -19.05
CA PHE A 412 17.66 5.78 -17.70
C PHE A 412 18.50 4.66 -17.04
N ARG A 413 19.59 5.02 -16.40
CA ARG A 413 20.43 4.10 -15.64
C ARG A 413 20.49 4.58 -14.18
N ALA A 414 20.10 3.73 -13.24
CA ALA A 414 20.14 4.08 -11.82
C ALA A 414 21.57 4.42 -11.40
N PRO A 415 21.78 5.56 -10.72
CA PRO A 415 23.11 5.99 -10.28
C PRO A 415 23.72 5.01 -9.28
N GLY A 416 25.05 5.06 -9.13
CA GLY A 416 25.78 4.19 -8.19
C GLY A 416 26.04 2.77 -8.69
N GLY A 417 25.84 2.47 -9.96
CA GLY A 417 26.16 1.15 -10.52
C GLY A 417 25.42 0.02 -9.81
N LEU A 418 26.15 -0.99 -9.32
CA LEU A 418 25.55 -2.13 -8.60
C LEU A 418 25.08 -1.79 -7.18
N LEU A 419 25.47 -0.62 -6.65
CA LEU A 419 25.12 -0.21 -5.28
C LEU A 419 23.60 -0.06 -5.10
N ALA A 420 22.92 0.63 -6.02
CA ALA A 420 21.47 0.89 -5.89
C ALA A 420 20.65 -0.41 -5.77
N PRO A 421 20.76 -1.41 -6.66
CA PRO A 421 20.03 -2.66 -6.50
C PRO A 421 20.42 -3.44 -5.22
N ILE A 422 21.70 -3.48 -4.84
CA ILE A 422 22.14 -4.18 -3.63
C ILE A 422 21.54 -3.52 -2.39
N VAL A 423 21.62 -2.19 -2.29
CA VAL A 423 21.02 -1.44 -1.17
C VAL A 423 19.51 -1.65 -1.13
N THR A 424 18.83 -1.65 -2.28
CA THR A 424 17.38 -1.95 -2.35
C THR A 424 17.08 -3.31 -1.73
N ILE A 425 17.78 -4.37 -2.13
CA ILE A 425 17.54 -5.72 -1.62
C ILE A 425 17.77 -5.76 -0.11
N LEU A 426 18.90 -5.25 0.38
CA LEU A 426 19.24 -5.30 1.80
C LEU A 426 18.24 -4.49 2.66
N THR A 427 17.85 -3.31 2.21
CA THR A 427 16.94 -2.44 2.97
C THR A 427 15.49 -2.94 2.90
N CYS A 428 15.05 -3.54 1.79
CA CYS A 428 13.76 -4.23 1.74
C CYS A 428 13.71 -5.40 2.72
N LEU A 429 14.75 -6.25 2.76
CA LEU A 429 14.83 -7.35 3.71
C LEU A 429 14.87 -6.85 5.16
N LEU A 430 15.54 -5.72 5.45
CA LEU A 430 15.55 -5.10 6.77
C LEU A 430 14.16 -4.66 7.21
N LEU A 431 13.41 -3.98 6.33
CA LEU A 431 12.02 -3.58 6.63
C LEU A 431 11.09 -4.79 6.75
N MET A 432 11.27 -5.81 5.93
CA MET A 432 10.53 -7.07 6.06
C MET A 432 10.78 -7.73 7.42
N ALA A 433 12.02 -7.71 7.91
CA ALA A 433 12.37 -8.23 9.23
C ALA A 433 11.72 -7.44 10.38
N GLY A 434 11.34 -6.17 10.15
CA GLY A 434 10.55 -5.35 11.08
C GLY A 434 9.06 -5.73 11.14
N LEU A 435 8.58 -6.61 10.23
CA LEU A 435 7.20 -7.07 10.23
C LEU A 435 7.01 -8.29 11.15
N PRO A 436 5.79 -8.52 11.69
CA PRO A 436 5.48 -9.68 12.51
C PRO A 436 5.72 -11.01 11.81
N ILE A 437 6.07 -12.03 12.60
CA ILE A 437 6.23 -13.41 12.13
C ILE A 437 4.95 -13.91 11.46
N MET A 438 3.77 -13.53 11.96
CA MET A 438 2.48 -13.90 11.35
C MET A 438 2.37 -13.45 9.89
N ASN A 439 2.91 -12.27 9.54
CA ASN A 439 2.90 -11.80 8.16
C ASN A 439 3.79 -12.64 7.25
N TRP A 440 4.93 -13.11 7.77
CA TRP A 440 5.80 -14.05 7.06
C TRP A 440 5.11 -15.39 6.81
N ILE A 441 4.40 -15.92 7.82
CA ILE A 441 3.64 -17.16 7.68
C ILE A 441 2.56 -17.01 6.59
N ARG A 442 1.75 -15.94 6.67
CA ARG A 442 0.70 -15.65 5.68
C ARG A 442 1.29 -15.51 4.27
N PHE A 443 2.40 -14.79 4.14
CA PHE A 443 3.09 -14.58 2.88
C PHE A 443 3.60 -15.90 2.28
N PHE A 444 4.28 -16.75 3.06
CA PHE A 444 4.77 -18.03 2.57
C PHE A 444 3.66 -19.02 2.24
N VAL A 445 2.55 -19.01 3.00
CA VAL A 445 1.35 -19.80 2.66
C VAL A 445 0.78 -19.34 1.32
N TRP A 446 0.63 -18.02 1.12
CA TRP A 446 0.16 -17.45 -0.14
C TRP A 446 1.08 -17.82 -1.31
N LEU A 447 2.39 -17.66 -1.14
CA LEU A 447 3.39 -18.02 -2.14
C LEU A 447 3.36 -19.52 -2.46
N GLY A 448 3.22 -20.37 -1.43
CA GLY A 448 3.07 -21.82 -1.59
C GLY A 448 1.85 -22.20 -2.44
N ILE A 449 0.69 -21.58 -2.18
CA ILE A 449 -0.52 -21.75 -3.00
C ILE A 449 -0.22 -21.35 -4.45
N GLY A 450 0.42 -20.20 -4.66
CA GLY A 450 0.80 -19.72 -6.00
C GLY A 450 1.72 -20.70 -6.74
N LEU A 451 2.72 -21.25 -6.06
CA LEU A 451 3.64 -22.24 -6.65
C LEU A 451 2.89 -23.55 -7.02
N VAL A 452 1.97 -24.02 -6.19
CA VAL A 452 1.15 -25.19 -6.52
C VAL A 452 0.34 -24.92 -7.79
N ILE A 453 -0.34 -23.76 -7.89
CA ILE A 453 -1.09 -23.36 -9.08
C ILE A 453 -0.17 -23.28 -10.31
N TYR A 454 1.02 -22.73 -10.15
CA TYR A 454 2.00 -22.66 -11.24
C TYR A 454 2.36 -24.03 -11.79
N PHE A 455 2.77 -24.96 -10.94
CA PHE A 455 3.22 -26.29 -11.39
C PHE A 455 2.08 -27.15 -11.92
N VAL A 456 0.87 -27.03 -11.35
CA VAL A 456 -0.29 -27.83 -11.76
C VAL A 456 -0.93 -27.29 -13.05
N TYR A 457 -1.07 -25.96 -13.16
CA TYR A 457 -1.83 -25.30 -14.23
C TYR A 457 -0.94 -24.49 -15.19
N SER A 458 -0.25 -23.45 -14.69
CA SER A 458 0.34 -22.38 -15.50
C SER A 458 1.51 -22.87 -16.35
N ARG A 459 2.39 -23.69 -15.77
CA ARG A 459 3.57 -24.24 -16.45
C ARG A 459 3.24 -25.02 -17.72
N LYS A 460 2.08 -25.65 -17.80
CA LYS A 460 1.64 -26.46 -18.95
C LYS A 460 1.02 -25.62 -20.06
N ARG A 461 0.60 -24.38 -19.78
CA ARG A 461 -0.16 -23.53 -20.70
C ARG A 461 0.55 -22.24 -21.08
N SER A 462 1.75 -22.02 -20.57
CA SER A 462 2.57 -20.86 -20.86
C SER A 462 2.84 -20.73 -22.36
N THR A 463 2.60 -19.55 -22.91
CA THR A 463 2.86 -19.23 -24.32
C THR A 463 4.33 -19.35 -24.66
N LEU A 464 5.22 -18.88 -23.80
CA LEU A 464 6.67 -18.93 -23.98
C LEU A 464 7.20 -20.35 -24.14
N ARG A 465 6.67 -21.31 -23.37
CA ARG A 465 7.04 -22.73 -23.51
C ARG A 465 6.48 -23.37 -24.76
N LEU A 466 5.26 -23.02 -25.12
CA LEU A 466 4.64 -23.54 -26.33
C LEU A 466 5.37 -23.07 -27.59
N GLU A 467 5.87 -21.84 -27.60
CA GLU A 467 6.72 -21.30 -28.67
C GLU A 467 8.09 -22.02 -28.72
N THR A 468 8.77 -22.14 -27.59
CA THR A 468 10.05 -22.87 -27.50
C THR A 468 9.95 -24.35 -27.89
N GLN A 469 8.78 -24.98 -27.68
CA GLN A 469 8.54 -26.37 -28.10
C GLN A 469 8.24 -26.49 -29.61
N ARG A 470 7.71 -25.43 -30.24
CA ARG A 470 7.46 -25.39 -31.69
C ARG A 470 8.71 -25.11 -32.50
N GLU A 471 9.70 -24.45 -31.89
CA GLU A 471 11.00 -24.15 -32.50
C GLU A 471 12.02 -25.30 -32.38
N ARG A 472 11.73 -26.30 -31.53
CA ARG A 472 12.51 -27.54 -31.41
C ARG A 472 11.90 -28.67 -32.22
#